data_eefc6980c4fe1a9be5e426e2ae5ef209
#
_entry.id   eefc6980c4fe1a9be5e426e2ae5ef209
#
_cell.length_a   1.000
_cell.length_b   1.000
_cell.length_c   1.000
_cell.angle_alpha   90.00
_cell.angle_beta   90.00
_cell.angle_gamma   90.00
#
_symmetry.space_group_name_H-M   'P 1'
#
loop_
_entity.id
_entity.type
_entity.pdbx_description
1 polymer ?
#
loop_
_entity_poly.entity_id
_entity_poly.type
_entity_poly.pdbx_seq_one_letter_code
_entity_poly.pdbx_strand_id
1 'polypeptide(L)'
;MEHKRDPKRYHTGINDNLVPLEPLDLSKINDFDDMLRAQSLTAFGGRTVGEAVDTLFEMASDKDTFVILTLSGAMTPAKMGLLVCDMIDKGYAHAVVSTGALITHGFVESSGGVHFKHNPKMSDLELYRKGYNRICNVIELEKSLDDIEKIIHEVLDQFDKDAVSSSRILTKALGKWLADNVPGRGILKSAYFKHVPVYIPADTDSEIGLDVYLYMIRSVIEGKKPFGFNPFLDLQHYAELVNQQKKIAIITIGGGVPRNWAQQIAPLLELIQGRLPKGKAPGHIHGIRFSYGLRICPESVNWGGLSGCPYSEGVSWGKMDPDGTFTEVLEDATVVWPWIFKATIQRFEKNGLTIQKNFELKDQLKRVNELMRQYKLA
;
A
#
# COMPACT_ATOMS: atom_id res chain seq x y z
N MET A 1 18.88 46.03 20.20
CA MET A 1 18.07 45.55 21.37
C MET A 1 18.78 44.39 21.98
N GLU A 2 19.18 44.47 23.26
CA GLU A 2 19.78 43.34 23.97
C GLU A 2 18.71 42.26 24.16
N HIS A 3 18.90 41.10 23.56
CA HIS A 3 18.04 39.93 23.73
C HIS A 3 18.32 39.25 25.07
N LYS A 4 18.25 39.97 26.19
CA LYS A 4 18.38 39.38 27.55
C LYS A 4 17.06 38.77 27.98
N ARG A 5 17.11 37.50 28.39
CA ARG A 5 15.97 36.84 29.04
C ARG A 5 15.76 37.43 30.43
N ASP A 6 14.52 37.80 30.76
CA ASP A 6 14.14 38.25 32.09
C ASP A 6 13.46 37.08 32.85
N PRO A 7 14.10 36.54 33.87
CA PRO A 7 13.53 35.39 34.63
C PRO A 7 12.16 35.69 35.24
N LYS A 8 11.84 36.95 35.53
CA LYS A 8 10.53 37.34 36.07
C LYS A 8 9.39 37.20 35.08
N ARG A 9 9.72 37.03 33.80
CA ARG A 9 8.75 36.87 32.68
C ARG A 9 8.69 35.46 32.13
N TYR A 10 9.34 34.51 32.77
CA TYR A 10 9.29 33.13 32.33
C TYR A 10 7.90 32.55 32.55
N HIS A 11 7.38 31.90 31.53
CA HIS A 11 6.12 31.17 31.60
C HIS A 11 6.32 29.78 32.18
N THR A 12 5.25 29.19 32.70
CA THR A 12 5.30 27.86 33.30
C THR A 12 5.00 26.73 32.29
N GLY A 13 4.70 27.06 31.04
CA GLY A 13 4.20 26.12 30.05
C GLY A 13 2.70 25.84 30.19
N ILE A 14 2.20 25.71 31.42
CA ILE A 14 0.76 25.52 31.69
C ILE A 14 -0.05 26.74 31.20
N ASN A 15 0.48 27.95 31.43
CA ASN A 15 -0.17 29.20 30.99
C ASN A 15 -0.26 29.33 29.45
N ASP A 16 0.57 28.58 28.72
CA ASP A 16 0.61 28.54 27.26
C ASP A 16 -0.08 27.29 26.69
N ASN A 17 -0.80 26.54 27.52
CA ASN A 17 -1.49 25.29 27.18
C ASN A 17 -0.58 24.21 26.57
N LEU A 18 0.70 24.17 26.99
CA LEU A 18 1.63 23.12 26.59
C LEU A 18 1.24 21.81 27.26
N VAL A 19 1.23 20.72 26.48
CA VAL A 19 0.94 19.37 26.98
C VAL A 19 2.20 18.79 27.63
N PRO A 20 2.17 18.44 28.93
CA PRO A 20 3.30 17.81 29.58
C PRO A 20 3.64 16.46 28.97
N LEU A 21 4.93 16.10 28.95
CA LEU A 21 5.38 14.77 28.62
C LEU A 21 5.22 13.85 29.84
N GLU A 22 4.97 12.58 29.57
CA GLU A 22 4.89 11.56 30.60
C GLU A 22 6.06 10.58 30.51
N PRO A 23 6.67 10.18 31.65
CA PRO A 23 7.70 9.16 31.65
C PRO A 23 7.10 7.79 31.31
N LEU A 24 7.82 7.00 30.50
CA LEU A 24 7.43 5.63 30.17
C LEU A 24 7.59 4.72 31.39
N ASP A 25 6.49 4.28 31.96
CA ASP A 25 6.43 3.37 33.12
C ASP A 25 6.11 1.95 32.69
N LEU A 26 7.13 1.09 32.56
CA LEU A 26 6.97 -0.29 32.12
C LEU A 26 6.09 -1.14 33.03
N SER A 27 5.92 -0.76 34.29
CA SER A 27 5.07 -1.50 35.26
C SER A 27 3.58 -1.45 34.89
N LYS A 28 3.18 -0.49 34.06
CA LYS A 28 1.81 -0.28 33.58
C LYS A 28 1.53 -0.88 32.19
N ILE A 29 2.52 -1.51 31.56
CA ILE A 29 2.43 -2.03 30.20
C ILE A 29 2.07 -3.51 30.22
N ASN A 30 0.95 -3.89 29.64
CA ASN A 30 0.49 -5.27 29.56
C ASN A 30 0.50 -5.82 28.12
N ASP A 31 0.37 -4.93 27.11
CA ASP A 31 0.32 -5.32 25.71
C ASP A 31 0.88 -4.22 24.79
N PHE A 32 0.76 -4.41 23.47
CA PHE A 32 1.26 -3.44 22.49
C PHE A 32 0.49 -2.13 22.48
N ASP A 33 -0.84 -2.14 22.72
CA ASP A 33 -1.62 -0.89 22.78
C ASP A 33 -1.20 -0.04 23.98
N ASP A 34 -1.02 -0.67 25.15
CA ASP A 34 -0.52 0.04 26.34
C ASP A 34 0.86 0.66 26.07
N MET A 35 1.78 -0.13 25.47
CA MET A 35 3.13 0.34 25.16
C MET A 35 3.09 1.56 24.23
N LEU A 36 2.40 1.45 23.09
CA LEU A 36 2.41 2.50 22.08
C LEU A 36 1.61 3.73 22.51
N ARG A 37 0.56 3.54 23.31
CA ARG A 37 -0.14 4.65 23.98
C ARG A 37 0.76 5.38 24.97
N ALA A 38 1.55 4.67 25.77
CA ALA A 38 2.51 5.30 26.67
C ALA A 38 3.64 6.00 25.89
N GLN A 39 4.10 5.43 24.77
CA GLN A 39 5.09 6.06 23.90
C GLN A 39 4.58 7.36 23.26
N SER A 40 3.30 7.47 22.89
CA SER A 40 2.75 8.71 22.31
C SER A 40 2.83 9.90 23.27
N LEU A 41 2.92 9.67 24.56
CA LEU A 41 3.08 10.70 25.60
C LEU A 41 4.54 11.09 25.85
N THR A 42 5.50 10.45 25.21
CA THR A 42 6.94 10.71 25.33
C THR A 42 7.43 11.71 24.27
N ALA A 43 8.63 11.52 23.73
CA ALA A 43 9.26 12.41 22.75
C ALA A 43 9.95 11.62 21.62
N PHE A 44 10.37 12.35 20.58
CA PHE A 44 11.14 11.85 19.42
C PHE A 44 10.43 10.73 18.63
N GLY A 45 11.20 9.78 18.06
CA GLY A 45 10.67 8.68 17.27
C GLY A 45 9.67 7.79 18.02
N GLY A 46 9.89 7.56 19.33
CA GLY A 46 8.95 6.81 20.17
C GLY A 46 7.54 7.41 20.16
N ARG A 47 7.44 8.75 20.25
CA ARG A 47 6.16 9.45 20.17
C ARG A 47 5.49 9.21 18.82
N THR A 48 6.19 9.38 17.72
CA THR A 48 5.58 9.22 16.38
C THR A 48 5.12 7.79 16.12
N VAL A 49 5.80 6.78 16.69
CA VAL A 49 5.34 5.38 16.63
C VAL A 49 4.03 5.20 17.41
N GLY A 50 3.90 5.85 18.56
CA GLY A 50 2.64 5.84 19.34
C GLY A 50 1.50 6.57 18.63
N GLU A 51 1.75 7.79 18.13
CA GLU A 51 0.79 8.61 17.36
C GLU A 51 0.33 7.91 16.07
N ALA A 52 1.17 7.04 15.49
CA ALA A 52 0.80 6.22 14.34
C ALA A 52 -0.37 5.27 14.63
N VAL A 53 -0.47 4.76 15.87
CA VAL A 53 -1.62 3.94 16.30
C VAL A 53 -2.88 4.79 16.40
N ASP A 54 -2.77 6.02 16.89
CA ASP A 54 -3.92 6.94 17.00
C ASP A 54 -4.46 7.25 15.60
N THR A 55 -3.57 7.64 14.67
CA THR A 55 -3.95 7.91 13.27
C THR A 55 -4.56 6.69 12.58
N LEU A 56 -3.99 5.50 12.75
CA LEU A 56 -4.53 4.27 12.14
C LEU A 56 -5.87 3.88 12.76
N PHE A 57 -6.03 4.07 14.06
CA PHE A 57 -7.29 3.80 14.76
C PHE A 57 -8.40 4.76 14.31
N GLU A 58 -8.14 6.06 14.23
CA GLU A 58 -9.08 7.06 13.71
C GLU A 58 -9.49 6.75 12.27
N MET A 59 -8.51 6.53 11.39
CA MET A 59 -8.71 6.17 9.98
C MET A 59 -9.59 4.92 9.82
N ALA A 60 -9.35 3.88 10.63
CA ALA A 60 -10.09 2.63 10.57
C ALA A 60 -11.50 2.75 11.19
N SER A 61 -11.68 3.60 12.21
CA SER A 61 -12.95 3.86 12.88
C SER A 61 -13.90 4.73 12.05
N ASP A 62 -13.37 5.57 11.16
CA ASP A 62 -14.19 6.40 10.28
C ASP A 62 -14.86 5.55 9.20
N LYS A 63 -16.20 5.43 9.31
CA LYS A 63 -17.01 4.56 8.44
C LYS A 63 -17.07 5.01 6.98
N ASP A 64 -16.83 6.29 6.72
CA ASP A 64 -16.89 6.87 5.39
C ASP A 64 -15.52 6.93 4.69
N THR A 65 -14.45 6.48 5.35
CA THR A 65 -13.07 6.54 4.85
C THR A 65 -12.68 5.29 4.06
N PHE A 66 -12.33 5.50 2.80
CA PHE A 66 -11.75 4.50 1.91
C PHE A 66 -10.23 4.53 2.00
N VAL A 67 -9.60 3.43 2.41
CA VAL A 67 -8.16 3.36 2.70
C VAL A 67 -7.41 2.72 1.55
N ILE A 68 -6.40 3.43 1.05
CA ILE A 68 -5.45 2.94 0.05
C ILE A 68 -4.14 2.56 0.75
N LEU A 69 -3.75 1.30 0.63
CA LEU A 69 -2.46 0.78 1.13
C LEU A 69 -1.43 0.83 0.01
N THR A 70 -0.34 1.56 0.21
CA THR A 70 0.77 1.63 -0.75
C THR A 70 2.00 0.93 -0.19
N LEU A 71 2.59 0.04 -0.99
CA LEU A 71 3.65 -0.86 -0.57
C LEU A 71 4.86 -0.75 -1.51
N SER A 72 6.03 -0.53 -0.94
CA SER A 72 7.32 -0.60 -1.62
C SER A 72 8.36 -1.31 -0.76
N GLY A 73 9.54 -1.57 -1.33
CA GLY A 73 10.58 -2.33 -0.66
C GLY A 73 10.31 -3.84 -0.62
N ALA A 74 11.14 -4.58 0.10
CA ALA A 74 11.15 -6.04 0.12
C ALA A 74 10.29 -6.64 1.25
N MET A 75 9.06 -6.15 1.42
CA MET A 75 8.22 -6.56 2.56
C MET A 75 7.78 -8.03 2.52
N THR A 76 7.59 -8.61 1.33
CA THR A 76 7.24 -10.03 1.21
C THR A 76 8.43 -10.95 1.43
N PRO A 77 9.66 -10.72 0.88
CA PRO A 77 10.85 -11.41 1.34
C PRO A 77 11.13 -11.25 2.84
N ALA A 78 10.83 -10.09 3.42
CA ALA A 78 10.91 -9.85 4.86
C ALA A 78 9.81 -10.55 5.68
N LYS A 79 8.94 -11.37 5.04
CA LYS A 79 7.86 -12.15 5.67
C LYS A 79 6.72 -11.30 6.27
N MET A 80 6.51 -10.09 5.76
CA MET A 80 5.39 -9.23 6.15
C MET A 80 4.11 -9.49 5.31
N GLY A 81 4.11 -10.46 4.42
CA GLY A 81 2.97 -10.76 3.52
C GLY A 81 1.67 -11.06 4.26
N LEU A 82 1.71 -11.82 5.36
CA LEU A 82 0.52 -12.10 6.17
C LEU A 82 -0.03 -10.88 6.89
N LEU A 83 0.82 -9.88 7.19
CA LEU A 83 0.38 -8.61 7.75
C LEU A 83 -0.50 -7.84 6.73
N VAL A 84 -0.09 -7.86 5.45
CA VAL A 84 -0.89 -7.30 4.36
C VAL A 84 -2.22 -8.05 4.20
N CYS A 85 -2.19 -9.40 4.28
CA CYS A 85 -3.40 -10.21 4.27
C CYS A 85 -4.35 -9.80 5.40
N ASP A 86 -3.85 -9.64 6.63
CA ASP A 86 -4.65 -9.21 7.77
C ASP A 86 -5.27 -7.82 7.57
N MET A 87 -4.52 -6.87 7.00
CA MET A 87 -5.05 -5.54 6.69
C MET A 87 -6.20 -5.60 5.68
N ILE A 88 -6.09 -6.44 4.67
CA ILE A 88 -7.15 -6.66 3.67
C ILE A 88 -8.33 -7.39 4.31
N ASP A 89 -8.09 -8.52 4.96
CA ASP A 89 -9.12 -9.42 5.48
C ASP A 89 -9.98 -8.75 6.57
N LYS A 90 -9.36 -7.90 7.39
CA LYS A 90 -10.01 -7.18 8.50
C LYS A 90 -10.58 -5.80 8.09
N GLY A 91 -10.41 -5.37 6.84
CA GLY A 91 -10.97 -4.11 6.34
C GLY A 91 -10.20 -2.86 6.70
N TYR A 92 -8.89 -2.95 6.94
CA TYR A 92 -7.99 -1.79 7.06
C TYR A 92 -7.51 -1.25 5.71
N ALA A 93 -7.59 -2.05 4.65
CA ALA A 93 -7.20 -1.66 3.30
C ALA A 93 -8.29 -2.04 2.28
N HIS A 94 -8.65 -1.09 1.41
CA HIS A 94 -9.72 -1.23 0.41
C HIS A 94 -9.21 -1.15 -1.02
N ALA A 95 -7.98 -0.70 -1.23
CA ALA A 95 -7.21 -0.80 -2.46
C ALA A 95 -5.74 -0.96 -2.10
N VAL A 96 -4.98 -1.66 -2.93
CA VAL A 96 -3.53 -1.84 -2.77
C VAL A 96 -2.84 -1.31 -4.01
N VAL A 97 -1.80 -0.50 -3.81
CA VAL A 97 -0.88 -0.07 -4.87
C VAL A 97 0.52 -0.53 -4.48
N SER A 98 1.16 -1.33 -5.30
CA SER A 98 2.42 -1.99 -4.95
C SER A 98 3.45 -1.91 -6.06
N THR A 99 4.72 -2.14 -5.70
CA THR A 99 5.73 -2.52 -6.69
C THR A 99 5.46 -3.94 -7.20
N GLY A 100 5.83 -4.20 -8.43
CA GLY A 100 5.68 -5.54 -9.02
C GLY A 100 6.51 -6.58 -8.28
N ALA A 101 7.76 -6.27 -7.93
CA ALA A 101 8.64 -7.17 -7.19
C ALA A 101 8.02 -7.65 -5.86
N LEU A 102 7.40 -6.73 -5.07
CA LEU A 102 6.74 -7.12 -3.82
C LEU A 102 5.60 -8.13 -4.06
N ILE A 103 4.81 -7.92 -5.12
CA ILE A 103 3.74 -8.84 -5.51
C ILE A 103 4.30 -10.16 -6.03
N THR A 104 5.37 -10.14 -6.83
CA THR A 104 6.04 -11.34 -7.34
C THR A 104 6.52 -12.24 -6.20
N HIS A 105 7.35 -11.72 -5.31
CA HIS A 105 7.87 -12.49 -4.17
C HIS A 105 6.76 -12.98 -3.23
N GLY A 106 5.68 -12.18 -3.08
CA GLY A 106 4.49 -12.59 -2.36
C GLY A 106 3.70 -13.70 -3.07
N PHE A 107 3.69 -13.70 -4.40
CA PHE A 107 3.06 -14.73 -5.21
C PHE A 107 3.87 -16.04 -5.16
N VAL A 108 5.20 -15.96 -5.25
CA VAL A 108 6.11 -17.11 -5.01
C VAL A 108 5.78 -17.79 -3.68
N GLU A 109 5.73 -17.01 -2.59
CA GLU A 109 5.43 -17.56 -1.26
C GLU A 109 4.03 -18.17 -1.20
N SER A 110 3.03 -17.47 -1.76
CA SER A 110 1.64 -17.92 -1.74
C SER A 110 1.40 -19.18 -2.57
N SER A 111 2.18 -19.41 -3.63
CA SER A 111 2.10 -20.61 -4.48
C SER A 111 2.93 -21.78 -3.96
N GLY A 112 3.59 -21.65 -2.81
CA GLY A 112 4.33 -22.73 -2.13
C GLY A 112 5.85 -22.60 -2.21
N GLY A 113 6.39 -21.54 -2.82
CA GLY A 113 7.81 -21.22 -2.81
C GLY A 113 8.31 -20.85 -1.40
N VAL A 114 9.58 -21.11 -1.14
CA VAL A 114 10.19 -20.89 0.18
C VAL A 114 11.36 -19.96 0.08
N HIS A 115 11.37 -18.91 0.91
CA HIS A 115 12.53 -18.06 1.12
C HIS A 115 13.41 -18.62 2.24
N PHE A 116 14.72 -18.53 2.09
CA PHE A 116 15.70 -19.02 3.04
C PHE A 116 16.53 -17.90 3.66
N LYS A 117 17.06 -18.14 4.84
CA LYS A 117 18.03 -17.24 5.45
C LYS A 117 19.35 -17.32 4.69
N HIS A 118 19.91 -16.18 4.31
CA HIS A 118 21.24 -16.12 3.68
C HIS A 118 22.32 -16.69 4.60
N ASN A 119 23.19 -17.52 4.05
CA ASN A 119 24.40 -17.99 4.72
C ASN A 119 25.59 -17.11 4.32
N PRO A 120 26.16 -16.29 5.22
CA PRO A 120 27.25 -15.36 4.88
C PRO A 120 28.55 -16.04 4.40
N LYS A 121 28.67 -17.36 4.56
CA LYS A 121 29.82 -18.13 4.05
C LYS A 121 29.74 -18.44 2.55
N MET A 122 28.56 -18.23 1.94
CA MET A 122 28.36 -18.42 0.50
C MET A 122 28.61 -17.09 -0.21
N SER A 123 29.50 -17.10 -1.21
CA SER A 123 29.75 -15.93 -2.06
C SER A 123 28.60 -15.71 -3.05
N ASP A 124 28.39 -14.46 -3.50
CA ASP A 124 27.38 -14.14 -4.51
C ASP A 124 27.60 -14.91 -5.83
N LEU A 125 28.86 -15.19 -6.20
CA LEU A 125 29.17 -16.02 -7.36
C LEU A 125 28.75 -17.49 -7.18
N GLU A 126 28.88 -18.02 -5.96
CA GLU A 126 28.40 -19.37 -5.64
C GLU A 126 26.87 -19.41 -5.64
N LEU A 127 26.22 -18.39 -5.09
CA LEU A 127 24.75 -18.25 -5.12
C LEU A 127 24.26 -18.22 -6.56
N TYR A 128 24.85 -17.38 -7.41
CA TYR A 128 24.52 -17.29 -8.84
C TYR A 128 24.59 -18.63 -9.55
N ARG A 129 25.69 -19.38 -9.36
CA ARG A 129 25.87 -20.71 -10.00
C ARG A 129 24.87 -21.74 -9.52
N LYS A 130 24.27 -21.55 -8.34
CA LYS A 130 23.26 -22.46 -7.76
C LYS A 130 21.83 -22.02 -8.08
N GLY A 131 21.63 -20.92 -8.80
CA GLY A 131 20.29 -20.35 -9.03
C GLY A 131 19.65 -19.84 -7.74
N TYR A 132 20.43 -19.17 -6.89
CA TYR A 132 19.99 -18.58 -5.63
C TYR A 132 20.06 -17.06 -5.73
N ASN A 133 18.93 -16.39 -5.65
CA ASN A 133 18.84 -14.94 -5.72
C ASN A 133 18.89 -14.35 -4.31
N ARG A 134 19.86 -13.46 -4.06
CA ARG A 134 20.04 -12.87 -2.75
C ARG A 134 19.34 -11.50 -2.66
N ILE A 135 18.43 -11.38 -1.69
CA ILE A 135 17.75 -10.13 -1.33
C ILE A 135 18.24 -9.77 0.07
N CYS A 136 19.32 -8.98 0.19
CA CYS A 136 19.99 -8.64 1.44
C CYS A 136 20.39 -9.90 2.25
N ASN A 137 19.63 -10.27 3.26
CA ASN A 137 19.86 -11.43 4.13
C ASN A 137 18.89 -12.60 3.89
N VAL A 138 18.15 -12.56 2.78
CA VAL A 138 17.20 -13.57 2.34
C VAL A 138 17.68 -14.17 1.02
N ILE A 139 17.41 -15.45 0.81
CA ILE A 139 17.62 -16.18 -0.45
C ILE A 139 16.26 -16.62 -0.99
N GLU A 140 16.03 -16.33 -2.26
CA GLU A 140 14.98 -16.88 -3.09
C GLU A 140 15.57 -17.79 -4.16
N LEU A 141 14.84 -18.83 -4.55
CA LEU A 141 15.30 -19.78 -5.57
C LEU A 141 14.85 -19.32 -6.95
N GLU A 142 15.76 -19.32 -7.92
CA GLU A 142 15.43 -19.11 -9.34
C GLU A 142 14.35 -20.09 -9.80
N LYS A 143 14.45 -21.34 -9.37
CA LYS A 143 13.43 -22.36 -9.63
C LYS A 143 12.02 -21.95 -9.19
N SER A 144 11.89 -21.17 -8.10
CA SER A 144 10.57 -20.70 -7.65
C SER A 144 10.01 -19.63 -8.58
N LEU A 145 10.86 -18.81 -9.20
CA LEU A 145 10.49 -17.86 -10.25
C LEU A 145 10.07 -18.59 -11.53
N ASP A 146 10.85 -19.60 -11.97
CA ASP A 146 10.47 -20.49 -13.11
C ASP A 146 9.12 -21.18 -12.88
N ASP A 147 8.81 -21.57 -11.65
CA ASP A 147 7.57 -22.27 -11.34
C ASP A 147 6.37 -21.29 -11.38
N ILE A 148 6.52 -20.04 -10.92
CA ILE A 148 5.46 -19.02 -11.05
C ILE A 148 5.28 -18.53 -12.49
N GLU A 149 6.33 -18.45 -13.32
CA GLU A 149 6.22 -18.17 -14.76
C GLU A 149 5.20 -19.09 -15.43
N LYS A 150 5.29 -20.41 -15.14
CA LYS A 150 4.33 -21.41 -15.68
C LYS A 150 2.89 -21.11 -15.27
N ILE A 151 2.69 -20.74 -13.99
CA ILE A 151 1.37 -20.39 -13.46
C ILE A 151 0.85 -19.11 -14.14
N ILE A 152 1.71 -18.10 -14.28
CA ILE A 152 1.36 -16.83 -14.94
C ILE A 152 0.95 -17.11 -16.40
N HIS A 153 1.71 -17.93 -17.13
CA HIS A 153 1.39 -18.31 -18.50
C HIS A 153 0.07 -19.09 -18.61
N GLU A 154 -0.20 -20.03 -17.70
CA GLU A 154 -1.48 -20.73 -17.60
C GLU A 154 -2.66 -19.77 -17.40
N VAL A 155 -2.50 -18.79 -16.52
CA VAL A 155 -3.51 -17.73 -16.30
C VAL A 155 -3.70 -16.87 -17.54
N LEU A 156 -2.60 -16.47 -18.20
CA LEU A 156 -2.65 -15.65 -19.41
C LEU A 156 -3.24 -16.39 -20.62
N ASP A 157 -3.14 -17.70 -20.67
CA ASP A 157 -3.79 -18.51 -21.71
C ASP A 157 -5.32 -18.40 -21.68
N GLN A 158 -5.89 -18.08 -20.51
CA GLN A 158 -7.33 -17.92 -20.32
C GLN A 158 -7.82 -16.51 -20.72
N PHE A 159 -6.91 -15.56 -21.01
CA PHE A 159 -7.27 -14.20 -21.36
C PHE A 159 -7.84 -14.13 -22.78
N ASP A 160 -8.89 -13.32 -22.94
CA ASP A 160 -9.39 -12.97 -24.27
C ASP A 160 -8.32 -12.18 -25.02
N LYS A 161 -7.89 -12.70 -26.18
CA LYS A 161 -6.83 -12.12 -27.00
C LYS A 161 -7.29 -10.86 -27.77
N ASP A 162 -8.58 -10.59 -27.80
CA ASP A 162 -9.16 -9.37 -28.38
C ASP A 162 -9.39 -8.29 -27.32
N ALA A 163 -9.32 -8.63 -26.02
CA ALA A 163 -9.41 -7.68 -24.93
C ALA A 163 -8.05 -7.03 -24.62
N VAL A 164 -8.12 -5.90 -23.93
CA VAL A 164 -6.94 -5.21 -23.39
C VAL A 164 -6.87 -5.45 -21.88
N SER A 165 -5.73 -5.90 -21.41
CA SER A 165 -5.45 -6.19 -20.00
C SER A 165 -4.73 -5.03 -19.30
N SER A 166 -4.58 -5.15 -17.99
CA SER A 166 -3.82 -4.24 -17.12
C SER A 166 -3.30 -5.00 -15.90
N SER A 167 -2.45 -4.36 -15.10
CA SER A 167 -1.90 -4.99 -13.90
C SER A 167 -2.99 -5.45 -12.93
N ARG A 168 -4.05 -4.66 -12.75
CA ARG A 168 -5.19 -5.02 -11.90
C ARG A 168 -5.95 -6.25 -12.41
N ILE A 169 -6.12 -6.38 -13.71
CA ILE A 169 -6.80 -7.54 -14.30
C ILE A 169 -5.97 -8.80 -14.08
N LEU A 170 -4.66 -8.71 -14.30
CA LEU A 170 -3.72 -9.80 -14.06
C LEU A 170 -3.68 -10.20 -12.56
N THR A 171 -3.48 -9.25 -11.65
CA THR A 171 -3.42 -9.55 -10.22
C THR A 171 -4.71 -10.16 -9.69
N LYS A 172 -5.88 -9.74 -10.21
CA LYS A 172 -7.16 -10.37 -9.90
C LYS A 172 -7.23 -11.82 -10.39
N ALA A 173 -6.74 -12.09 -11.61
CA ALA A 173 -6.71 -13.45 -12.18
C ALA A 173 -5.75 -14.36 -11.41
N LEU A 174 -4.57 -13.88 -11.03
CA LEU A 174 -3.63 -14.60 -10.17
C LEU A 174 -4.22 -14.85 -8.76
N GLY A 175 -4.94 -13.88 -8.21
CA GLY A 175 -5.67 -14.04 -6.95
C GLY A 175 -6.75 -15.11 -7.03
N LYS A 176 -7.47 -15.19 -8.14
CA LYS A 176 -8.43 -16.27 -8.41
C LYS A 176 -7.74 -17.61 -8.50
N TRP A 177 -6.63 -17.70 -9.26
CA TRP A 177 -5.85 -18.93 -9.37
C TRP A 177 -5.41 -19.44 -7.99
N LEU A 178 -4.89 -18.56 -7.12
CA LEU A 178 -4.54 -18.91 -5.73
C LEU A 178 -5.76 -19.36 -4.92
N ALA A 179 -6.93 -18.76 -5.13
CA ALA A 179 -8.15 -19.15 -4.44
C ALA A 179 -8.59 -20.58 -4.82
N ASP A 180 -8.42 -20.94 -6.08
CA ASP A 180 -8.84 -22.23 -6.63
C ASP A 180 -7.83 -23.36 -6.35
N ASN A 181 -6.54 -23.06 -6.25
CA ASN A 181 -5.47 -24.06 -6.28
C ASN A 181 -4.66 -24.17 -4.98
N VAL A 182 -4.68 -23.18 -4.09
CA VAL A 182 -3.80 -23.15 -2.91
C VAL A 182 -4.60 -22.99 -1.63
N PRO A 183 -4.42 -23.86 -0.62
CA PRO A 183 -5.14 -23.74 0.65
C PRO A 183 -4.65 -22.55 1.52
N GLY A 184 -3.37 -22.14 1.39
CA GLY A 184 -2.74 -21.11 2.19
C GLY A 184 -3.29 -19.68 1.96
N ARG A 185 -2.84 -18.76 2.77
CA ARG A 185 -3.11 -17.31 2.64
C ARG A 185 -2.10 -16.66 1.68
N GLY A 186 -2.50 -15.59 1.04
CA GLY A 186 -1.65 -14.78 0.18
C GLY A 186 -2.29 -13.44 -0.13
N ILE A 187 -1.49 -12.42 -0.43
CA ILE A 187 -1.96 -11.05 -0.66
C ILE A 187 -3.03 -11.02 -1.76
N LEU A 188 -2.72 -11.59 -2.93
CA LEU A 188 -3.65 -11.59 -4.07
C LEU A 188 -4.89 -12.44 -3.81
N LYS A 189 -4.76 -13.53 -3.04
CA LYS A 189 -5.89 -14.37 -2.63
C LYS A 189 -6.84 -13.64 -1.68
N SER A 190 -6.32 -12.97 -0.64
CA SER A 190 -7.09 -12.12 0.26
C SER A 190 -7.77 -10.98 -0.52
N ALA A 191 -7.04 -10.33 -1.43
CA ALA A 191 -7.56 -9.28 -2.29
C ALA A 191 -8.70 -9.77 -3.19
N TYR A 192 -8.58 -10.98 -3.76
CA TYR A 192 -9.61 -11.59 -4.58
C TYR A 192 -10.92 -11.84 -3.78
N PHE A 193 -10.82 -12.47 -2.61
CA PHE A 193 -11.98 -12.75 -1.77
C PHE A 193 -12.66 -11.49 -1.21
N LYS A 194 -11.87 -10.47 -0.91
CA LYS A 194 -12.36 -9.19 -0.37
C LYS A 194 -12.72 -8.17 -1.45
N HIS A 195 -12.57 -8.53 -2.72
CA HIS A 195 -12.79 -7.61 -3.86
C HIS A 195 -11.90 -6.35 -3.82
N VAL A 196 -10.74 -6.42 -3.17
CA VAL A 196 -9.77 -5.34 -3.09
C VAL A 196 -8.96 -5.29 -4.39
N PRO A 197 -8.96 -4.20 -5.15
CA PRO A 197 -8.12 -4.08 -6.33
C PRO A 197 -6.65 -3.93 -5.94
N VAL A 198 -5.76 -4.59 -6.69
CA VAL A 198 -4.31 -4.47 -6.55
C VAL A 198 -3.74 -3.92 -7.85
N TYR A 199 -3.05 -2.78 -7.76
CA TYR A 199 -2.44 -2.07 -8.89
C TYR A 199 -0.92 -2.14 -8.81
N ILE A 200 -0.28 -2.31 -9.96
CA ILE A 200 1.18 -2.28 -10.13
C ILE A 200 1.51 -1.22 -11.19
N PRO A 201 1.71 0.06 -10.80
CA PRO A 201 1.89 1.15 -11.78
C PRO A 201 3.14 1.03 -12.66
N ALA A 202 4.19 0.36 -12.16
CA ALA A 202 5.44 0.09 -12.86
C ALA A 202 5.64 -1.42 -13.00
N ASP A 203 4.72 -2.08 -13.70
CA ASP A 203 4.66 -3.53 -13.85
C ASP A 203 5.88 -4.13 -14.53
N THR A 204 6.47 -3.44 -15.51
CA THR A 204 7.66 -3.90 -16.23
C THR A 204 8.94 -3.92 -15.39
N ASP A 205 8.93 -3.34 -14.20
CA ASP A 205 10.03 -3.38 -13.22
C ASP A 205 9.84 -4.54 -12.23
N SER A 206 9.55 -5.74 -12.74
CA SER A 206 9.35 -6.94 -11.91
C SER A 206 9.32 -8.22 -12.74
N GLU A 207 9.58 -9.34 -12.11
CA GLU A 207 9.54 -10.68 -12.71
C GLU A 207 8.15 -10.97 -13.31
N ILE A 208 7.06 -10.65 -12.62
CA ILE A 208 5.70 -10.77 -13.21
C ILE A 208 5.59 -10.00 -14.53
N GLY A 209 6.13 -8.78 -14.60
CA GLY A 209 6.14 -8.00 -15.84
C GLY A 209 7.00 -8.62 -16.93
N LEU A 210 8.15 -9.19 -16.56
CA LEU A 210 9.02 -9.92 -17.49
C LEU A 210 8.34 -11.19 -18.01
N ASP A 211 7.64 -11.93 -17.16
CA ASP A 211 6.89 -13.15 -17.54
C ASP A 211 5.75 -12.82 -18.51
N VAL A 212 5.03 -11.73 -18.27
CA VAL A 212 4.02 -11.21 -19.22
C VAL A 212 4.66 -10.92 -20.59
N TYR A 213 5.83 -10.25 -20.59
CA TYR A 213 6.53 -9.93 -21.83
C TYR A 213 7.04 -11.19 -22.55
N LEU A 214 7.60 -12.16 -21.81
CA LEU A 214 8.02 -13.46 -22.37
C LEU A 214 6.84 -14.21 -22.97
N TYR A 215 5.69 -14.20 -22.31
CA TYR A 215 4.45 -14.77 -22.85
C TYR A 215 4.05 -14.11 -24.18
N MET A 216 4.12 -12.78 -24.26
CA MET A 216 3.80 -12.04 -25.51
C MET A 216 4.75 -12.42 -26.64
N ILE A 217 6.07 -12.48 -26.39
CA ILE A 217 7.07 -12.89 -27.38
C ILE A 217 6.79 -14.33 -27.86
N ARG A 218 6.57 -15.25 -26.93
CA ARG A 218 6.27 -16.67 -27.24
C ARG A 218 5.02 -16.77 -28.13
N SER A 219 3.97 -16.02 -27.77
CA SER A 219 2.76 -15.97 -28.60
C SER A 219 3.03 -15.53 -30.03
N VAL A 220 3.84 -14.49 -30.23
CA VAL A 220 4.20 -14.01 -31.58
C VAL A 220 5.03 -15.06 -32.34
N ILE A 221 6.02 -15.70 -31.69
CA ILE A 221 6.85 -16.75 -32.30
C ILE A 221 5.99 -17.95 -32.74
N GLU A 222 4.96 -18.27 -31.96
CA GLU A 222 4.00 -19.36 -32.27
C GLU A 222 2.93 -18.93 -33.30
N GLY A 223 2.99 -17.72 -33.83
CA GLY A 223 2.00 -17.18 -34.78
C GLY A 223 0.64 -16.87 -34.15
N LYS A 224 0.57 -16.77 -32.82
CA LYS A 224 -0.63 -16.40 -32.07
C LYS A 224 -0.67 -14.88 -31.86
N LYS A 225 -1.86 -14.32 -31.74
CA LYS A 225 -2.04 -12.92 -31.38
C LYS A 225 -1.76 -12.73 -29.89
N PRO A 226 -0.83 -11.84 -29.47
CA PRO A 226 -0.69 -11.47 -28.08
C PRO A 226 -1.90 -10.63 -27.64
N PHE A 227 -2.23 -10.67 -26.34
CA PHE A 227 -3.23 -9.75 -25.80
C PHE A 227 -2.66 -8.32 -25.71
N GLY A 228 -3.55 -7.31 -25.71
CA GLY A 228 -3.15 -5.93 -25.45
C GLY A 228 -2.93 -5.67 -23.95
N PHE A 229 -1.97 -4.82 -23.62
CA PHE A 229 -1.75 -4.35 -22.25
C PHE A 229 -1.74 -2.83 -22.19
N ASN A 230 -2.54 -2.24 -21.30
CA ASN A 230 -2.66 -0.79 -21.17
C ASN A 230 -2.74 -0.37 -19.69
N PRO A 231 -1.67 0.22 -19.12
CA PRO A 231 -1.66 0.65 -17.73
C PRO A 231 -2.64 1.79 -17.43
N PHE A 232 -3.11 2.53 -18.44
CA PHE A 232 -4.11 3.58 -18.25
C PHE A 232 -5.48 3.03 -17.87
N LEU A 233 -5.78 1.75 -18.12
CA LEU A 233 -7.00 1.12 -17.62
C LEU A 233 -7.02 1.06 -16.10
N ASP A 234 -5.86 0.83 -15.46
CA ASP A 234 -5.74 0.85 -14.02
C ASP A 234 -5.95 2.26 -13.44
N LEU A 235 -5.37 3.28 -14.09
CA LEU A 235 -5.57 4.66 -13.70
C LEU A 235 -7.03 5.09 -13.84
N GLN A 236 -7.70 4.71 -14.94
CA GLN A 236 -9.13 4.96 -15.15
C GLN A 236 -9.97 4.29 -14.06
N HIS A 237 -9.75 3.01 -13.81
CA HIS A 237 -10.46 2.25 -12.79
C HIS A 237 -10.27 2.87 -11.40
N TYR A 238 -9.03 3.25 -11.05
CA TYR A 238 -8.71 3.86 -9.77
C TYR A 238 -9.35 5.26 -9.62
N ALA A 239 -9.33 6.06 -10.68
CA ALA A 239 -9.99 7.38 -10.70
C ALA A 239 -11.49 7.27 -10.44
N GLU A 240 -12.17 6.36 -11.13
CA GLU A 240 -13.60 6.13 -10.95
C GLU A 240 -13.92 5.59 -9.54
N LEU A 241 -13.09 4.68 -9.02
CA LEU A 241 -13.24 4.12 -7.69
C LEU A 241 -13.10 5.20 -6.61
N VAL A 242 -12.07 6.04 -6.70
CA VAL A 242 -11.80 7.11 -5.72
C VAL A 242 -12.85 8.22 -5.83
N ASN A 243 -13.26 8.59 -7.04
CA ASN A 243 -14.27 9.63 -7.24
C ASN A 243 -15.65 9.31 -6.63
N GLN A 244 -15.90 8.06 -6.27
CA GLN A 244 -17.14 7.63 -5.61
C GLN A 244 -17.08 7.72 -4.09
N GLN A 245 -15.89 8.00 -3.52
CA GLN A 245 -15.71 7.98 -2.07
C GLN A 245 -16.04 9.33 -1.44
N LYS A 246 -16.48 9.32 -0.18
CA LYS A 246 -16.68 10.52 0.62
C LYS A 246 -15.38 11.04 1.20
N LYS A 247 -14.54 10.13 1.70
CA LYS A 247 -13.22 10.39 2.24
C LYS A 247 -12.23 9.33 1.78
N ILE A 248 -10.99 9.72 1.63
CA ILE A 248 -9.88 8.80 1.32
C ILE A 248 -8.75 8.94 2.32
N ALA A 249 -8.08 7.84 2.55
CA ALA A 249 -6.90 7.74 3.40
C ALA A 249 -5.79 6.96 2.72
N ILE A 250 -4.56 7.20 3.14
CA ILE A 250 -3.39 6.50 2.62
C ILE A 250 -2.53 5.93 3.74
N ILE A 251 -2.21 4.65 3.64
CA ILE A 251 -1.18 3.99 4.44
C ILE A 251 -0.01 3.71 3.52
N THR A 252 1.18 4.18 3.86
CA THR A 252 2.37 4.04 3.04
C THR A 252 3.46 3.29 3.79
N ILE A 253 3.87 2.15 3.26
CA ILE A 253 5.08 1.45 3.68
C ILE A 253 6.17 1.74 2.66
N GLY A 254 7.18 2.53 3.08
CA GLY A 254 8.21 3.08 2.21
C GLY A 254 7.77 4.36 1.48
N GLY A 255 7.69 4.34 0.15
CA GLY A 255 7.34 5.50 -0.67
C GLY A 255 7.40 5.19 -2.16
N GLY A 256 8.13 6.01 -2.93
CA GLY A 256 8.39 5.80 -4.36
C GLY A 256 7.13 5.80 -5.24
N VAL A 257 7.17 4.99 -6.29
CA VAL A 257 6.11 4.93 -7.32
C VAL A 257 4.74 4.59 -6.75
N PRO A 258 4.56 3.57 -5.90
CA PRO A 258 3.23 3.22 -5.37
C PRO A 258 2.55 4.38 -4.64
N ARG A 259 3.29 5.05 -3.74
CA ARG A 259 2.78 6.21 -3.00
C ARG A 259 2.44 7.35 -3.94
N ASN A 260 3.38 7.74 -4.81
CA ASN A 260 3.17 8.89 -5.67
C ASN A 260 2.02 8.66 -6.67
N TRP A 261 1.95 7.48 -7.29
CA TRP A 261 0.87 7.11 -8.20
C TRP A 261 -0.50 7.19 -7.50
N ALA A 262 -0.61 6.61 -6.30
CA ALA A 262 -1.84 6.67 -5.52
C ALA A 262 -2.26 8.11 -5.18
N GLN A 263 -1.32 8.95 -4.78
CA GLN A 263 -1.60 10.34 -4.42
C GLN A 263 -1.90 11.26 -5.61
N GLN A 264 -1.43 10.91 -6.83
CA GLN A 264 -1.70 11.71 -8.03
C GLN A 264 -3.18 11.71 -8.44
N ILE A 265 -4.00 10.87 -7.84
CA ILE A 265 -5.43 10.81 -8.17
C ILE A 265 -6.16 12.11 -7.85
N ALA A 266 -5.84 12.77 -6.74
CA ALA A 266 -6.49 14.01 -6.35
C ALA A 266 -6.22 15.15 -7.36
N PRO A 267 -4.94 15.48 -7.69
CA PRO A 267 -4.68 16.46 -8.77
C PRO A 267 -5.17 15.98 -10.15
N LEU A 268 -5.18 14.68 -10.45
CA LEU A 268 -5.74 14.19 -11.72
C LEU A 268 -7.22 14.54 -11.86
N LEU A 269 -8.03 14.30 -10.83
CA LEU A 269 -9.46 14.63 -10.85
C LEU A 269 -9.69 16.12 -11.03
N GLU A 270 -8.89 16.98 -10.39
CA GLU A 270 -8.92 18.44 -10.59
C GLU A 270 -8.56 18.82 -12.05
N LEU A 271 -7.53 18.18 -12.63
CA LEU A 271 -7.13 18.41 -14.03
C LEU A 271 -8.22 17.99 -15.03
N ILE A 272 -8.87 16.86 -14.78
CA ILE A 272 -10.00 16.40 -15.63
C ILE A 272 -11.13 17.43 -15.58
N GLN A 273 -11.49 17.92 -14.40
CA GLN A 273 -12.54 18.91 -14.22
C GLN A 273 -12.18 20.27 -14.87
N GLY A 274 -10.93 20.70 -14.73
CA GLY A 274 -10.49 22.03 -15.18
C GLY A 274 -10.08 22.12 -16.67
N ARG A 275 -9.61 21.01 -17.27
CA ARG A 275 -9.02 21.03 -18.62
C ARG A 275 -9.87 20.35 -19.69
N LEU A 276 -10.80 19.47 -19.34
CA LEU A 276 -11.70 18.87 -20.32
C LEU A 276 -12.86 19.82 -20.64
N PRO A 277 -13.41 19.76 -21.87
CA PRO A 277 -14.55 20.57 -22.26
C PRO A 277 -15.73 20.35 -21.31
N LYS A 278 -16.39 21.45 -20.90
CA LYS A 278 -17.54 21.43 -20.00
C LYS A 278 -18.62 20.47 -20.55
N GLY A 279 -19.14 19.60 -19.69
CA GLY A 279 -20.15 18.60 -20.02
C GLY A 279 -19.60 17.34 -20.73
N LYS A 280 -18.28 17.24 -20.97
CA LYS A 280 -17.64 16.04 -21.55
C LYS A 280 -16.75 15.30 -20.57
N ALA A 281 -16.58 15.81 -19.36
CA ALA A 281 -15.91 15.06 -18.29
C ALA A 281 -16.82 13.88 -17.84
N PRO A 282 -16.25 12.71 -17.55
CA PRO A 282 -17.03 11.57 -17.09
C PRO A 282 -17.64 11.87 -15.70
N GLY A 283 -18.94 12.06 -15.68
CA GLY A 283 -19.70 12.22 -14.43
C GLY A 283 -19.41 13.52 -13.65
N HIS A 284 -19.93 13.56 -12.43
CA HIS A 284 -19.61 14.64 -11.48
C HIS A 284 -18.30 14.31 -10.76
N ILE A 285 -17.30 15.17 -10.90
CA ILE A 285 -16.02 15.02 -10.23
C ILE A 285 -16.07 15.81 -8.92
N HIS A 286 -15.85 15.12 -7.82
CA HIS A 286 -15.68 15.72 -6.51
C HIS A 286 -14.20 16.06 -6.29
N GLY A 287 -13.93 17.26 -5.80
CA GLY A 287 -12.56 17.58 -5.34
C GLY A 287 -12.29 16.77 -4.06
N ILE A 288 -11.55 15.68 -4.20
CA ILE A 288 -11.23 14.79 -3.08
C ILE A 288 -9.74 14.88 -2.77
N ARG A 289 -9.40 14.86 -1.48
CA ARG A 289 -8.04 14.87 -0.96
C ARG A 289 -7.91 13.85 0.14
N PHE A 290 -6.68 13.38 0.42
CA PHE A 290 -6.45 12.45 1.50
C PHE A 290 -6.62 13.14 2.85
N SER A 291 -7.62 12.71 3.63
CA SER A 291 -7.92 13.25 4.97
C SER A 291 -7.12 12.56 6.07
N TYR A 292 -6.61 11.36 5.84
CA TYR A 292 -5.71 10.64 6.74
C TYR A 292 -4.49 10.13 6.00
N GLY A 293 -3.34 10.12 6.68
CA GLY A 293 -2.10 9.56 6.15
C GLY A 293 -1.22 8.96 7.24
N LEU A 294 -0.85 7.70 7.07
CA LEU A 294 0.18 7.04 7.87
C LEU A 294 1.31 6.60 6.96
N ARG A 295 2.53 7.02 7.25
CA ARG A 295 3.73 6.59 6.53
C ARG A 295 4.75 5.99 7.48
N ILE A 296 5.34 4.86 7.08
CA ILE A 296 6.48 4.24 7.77
C ILE A 296 7.61 4.12 6.74
N CYS A 297 8.70 4.85 6.95
CA CYS A 297 9.86 4.84 6.07
C CYS A 297 11.09 5.37 6.80
N PRO A 298 12.23 4.66 6.78
CA PRO A 298 13.44 5.07 7.49
C PRO A 298 14.17 6.23 6.80
N GLU A 299 13.82 6.56 5.55
CA GLU A 299 14.52 7.56 4.77
C GLU A 299 14.02 8.98 5.08
N SER A 300 14.97 9.86 5.43
CA SER A 300 14.68 11.27 5.63
C SER A 300 14.31 11.95 4.31
N VAL A 301 13.23 12.75 4.34
CA VAL A 301 12.79 13.56 3.19
C VAL A 301 13.83 14.59 2.74
N ASN A 302 14.71 15.01 3.65
CA ASN A 302 15.74 16.01 3.38
C ASN A 302 16.89 15.49 2.51
N TRP A 303 16.99 14.18 2.31
CA TRP A 303 18.07 13.58 1.50
C TRP A 303 17.76 13.60 0.00
N GLY A 304 16.63 14.12 -0.41
CA GLY A 304 16.20 14.10 -1.82
C GLY A 304 15.98 12.68 -2.36
N GLY A 305 15.77 11.73 -1.46
CA GLY A 305 15.61 10.32 -1.80
C GLY A 305 14.26 9.99 -2.42
N LEU A 306 14.07 8.72 -2.75
CA LEU A 306 12.92 8.22 -3.51
C LEU A 306 11.65 8.02 -2.67
N SER A 307 11.73 8.17 -1.35
CA SER A 307 10.60 7.98 -0.46
C SER A 307 9.54 9.10 -0.56
N GLY A 308 9.91 10.24 -1.15
CA GLY A 308 9.02 11.36 -1.41
C GLY A 308 8.94 12.38 -0.28
N CYS A 309 8.09 13.38 -0.45
CA CYS A 309 7.90 14.52 0.44
C CYS A 309 7.08 14.18 1.70
N PRO A 310 7.10 15.02 2.75
CA PRO A 310 6.18 14.90 3.86
C PRO A 310 4.72 15.13 3.42
N TYR A 311 3.78 14.63 4.21
CA TYR A 311 2.35 14.83 3.89
C TYR A 311 1.95 16.31 3.90
N SER A 312 2.54 17.11 4.76
CA SER A 312 2.32 18.57 4.79
C SER A 312 2.68 19.25 3.46
N GLU A 313 3.76 18.84 2.80
CA GLU A 313 4.10 19.31 1.45
C GLU A 313 3.05 18.87 0.42
N GLY A 314 2.45 17.69 0.60
CA GLY A 314 1.39 17.17 -0.25
C GLY A 314 0.16 18.07 -0.34
N VAL A 315 -0.09 18.92 0.67
CA VAL A 315 -1.14 19.94 0.65
C VAL A 315 -0.90 20.94 -0.49
N SER A 316 0.32 21.39 -0.69
CA SER A 316 0.68 22.34 -1.77
C SER A 316 0.49 21.75 -3.17
N TRP A 317 0.48 20.42 -3.29
CA TRP A 317 0.23 19.68 -4.54
C TRP A 317 -1.25 19.33 -4.76
N GLY A 318 -2.15 19.71 -3.85
CA GLY A 318 -3.57 19.33 -3.90
C GLY A 318 -3.82 17.85 -3.59
N LYS A 319 -2.84 17.14 -3.00
CA LYS A 319 -2.94 15.71 -2.68
C LYS A 319 -3.59 15.46 -1.32
N MET A 320 -3.20 16.26 -0.32
CA MET A 320 -3.58 16.09 1.07
C MET A 320 -4.54 17.17 1.52
N ASP A 321 -5.46 16.84 2.41
CA ASP A 321 -6.38 17.77 3.03
C ASP A 321 -5.61 18.66 4.03
N PRO A 322 -5.72 20.02 3.98
CA PRO A 322 -5.07 20.88 4.96
C PRO A 322 -5.46 20.59 6.42
N ASP A 323 -6.69 20.13 6.64
CA ASP A 323 -7.25 19.80 7.96
C ASP A 323 -7.15 18.29 8.28
N GLY A 324 -6.37 17.54 7.50
CA GLY A 324 -6.22 16.10 7.65
C GLY A 324 -5.32 15.68 8.81
N THR A 325 -5.45 14.44 9.26
CA THR A 325 -4.61 13.83 10.30
C THR A 325 -3.51 12.99 9.66
N PHE A 326 -2.25 13.35 9.91
CA PHE A 326 -1.09 12.71 9.28
C PHE A 326 -0.02 12.35 10.28
N THR A 327 0.51 11.13 10.22
CA THR A 327 1.67 10.68 11.00
C THR A 327 2.71 10.04 10.09
N GLU A 328 3.97 10.44 10.28
CA GLU A 328 5.12 9.94 9.53
C GLU A 328 6.15 9.36 10.50
N VAL A 329 6.34 8.05 10.45
CA VAL A 329 7.27 7.29 11.29
C VAL A 329 8.57 7.07 10.53
N LEU A 330 9.67 7.64 11.05
CA LEU A 330 11.00 7.57 10.44
C LEU A 330 11.76 6.34 10.99
N GLU A 331 11.21 5.15 10.72
CA GLU A 331 11.73 3.87 11.23
C GLU A 331 11.62 2.77 10.19
N ASP A 332 12.36 1.66 10.40
CA ASP A 332 12.24 0.46 9.59
C ASP A 332 10.85 -0.18 9.76
N ALA A 333 10.15 -0.35 8.64
CA ALA A 333 8.81 -0.93 8.63
C ALA A 333 8.79 -2.38 9.13
N THR A 334 9.82 -3.18 8.91
CA THR A 334 9.88 -4.56 9.40
C THR A 334 9.91 -4.65 10.93
N VAL A 335 10.31 -3.57 11.60
CA VAL A 335 10.35 -3.46 13.06
C VAL A 335 9.04 -2.92 13.61
N VAL A 336 8.63 -1.71 13.18
CA VAL A 336 7.55 -0.98 13.86
C VAL A 336 6.15 -1.24 13.29
N TRP A 337 6.02 -1.60 12.02
CA TRP A 337 4.71 -1.84 11.41
C TRP A 337 3.91 -2.98 12.08
N PRO A 338 4.52 -4.15 12.42
CA PRO A 338 3.83 -5.18 13.18
C PRO A 338 3.34 -4.69 14.54
N TRP A 339 4.10 -3.84 15.22
CA TRP A 339 3.73 -3.29 16.54
C TRP A 339 2.56 -2.33 16.43
N ILE A 340 2.64 -1.36 15.50
CA ILE A 340 1.57 -0.39 15.24
C ILE A 340 0.27 -1.11 14.90
N PHE A 341 0.34 -2.09 13.98
CA PHE A 341 -0.85 -2.79 13.55
C PHE A 341 -1.43 -3.68 14.66
N LYS A 342 -0.59 -4.40 15.41
CA LYS A 342 -1.04 -5.21 16.56
C LYS A 342 -1.67 -4.35 17.65
N ALA A 343 -1.05 -3.22 17.99
CA ALA A 343 -1.60 -2.26 18.95
C ALA A 343 -2.96 -1.73 18.51
N THR A 344 -3.11 -1.39 17.23
CA THR A 344 -4.40 -0.93 16.68
C THR A 344 -5.49 -1.99 16.81
N ILE A 345 -5.19 -3.26 16.50
CA ILE A 345 -6.13 -4.38 16.70
C ILE A 345 -6.53 -4.48 18.18
N GLN A 346 -5.57 -4.46 19.09
CA GLN A 346 -5.83 -4.54 20.55
C GLN A 346 -6.67 -3.36 21.02
N ARG A 347 -6.46 -2.16 20.47
CA ARG A 347 -7.27 -0.97 20.78
C ARG A 347 -8.72 -1.15 20.38
N PHE A 348 -8.99 -1.71 19.21
CA PHE A 348 -10.35 -2.06 18.77
C PHE A 348 -10.97 -3.09 19.72
N GLU A 349 -10.24 -4.14 20.08
CA GLU A 349 -10.68 -5.19 21.00
C GLU A 349 -11.02 -4.62 22.39
N LYS A 350 -10.13 -3.81 22.98
CA LYS A 350 -10.34 -3.16 24.30
C LYS A 350 -11.56 -2.24 24.33
N ASN A 351 -11.86 -1.57 23.21
CA ASN A 351 -13.02 -0.67 23.10
C ASN A 351 -14.31 -1.40 22.66
N GLY A 352 -14.27 -2.72 22.46
CA GLY A 352 -15.42 -3.49 21.96
C GLY A 352 -15.88 -3.04 20.56
N LEU A 353 -14.96 -2.50 19.75
CA LEU A 353 -15.25 -1.96 18.42
C LEU A 353 -14.86 -2.95 17.33
N THR A 354 -15.58 -2.88 16.22
CA THR A 354 -15.26 -3.57 14.97
C THR A 354 -15.23 -2.56 13.84
N ILE A 355 -14.39 -2.83 12.83
CA ILE A 355 -14.36 -1.97 11.65
C ILE A 355 -15.67 -2.12 10.89
N GLN A 356 -16.35 -1.00 10.68
CA GLN A 356 -17.59 -0.91 9.92
C GLN A 356 -17.40 0.14 8.82
N LYS A 357 -17.82 -0.16 7.61
CA LYS A 357 -17.76 0.77 6.47
C LYS A 357 -19.14 1.00 5.87
N ASN A 358 -19.41 2.22 5.44
CA ASN A 358 -20.67 2.62 4.80
C ASN A 358 -20.70 2.26 3.31
N PHE A 359 -19.82 1.38 2.85
CA PHE A 359 -19.75 0.89 1.49
C PHE A 359 -19.38 -0.60 1.47
N GLU A 360 -19.84 -1.31 0.46
CA GLU A 360 -19.37 -2.65 0.11
C GLU A 360 -18.47 -2.56 -1.11
N LEU A 361 -17.27 -3.12 -1.01
CA LEU A 361 -16.26 -3.01 -2.08
C LEU A 361 -16.77 -3.64 -3.39
N LYS A 362 -17.47 -4.77 -3.30
CA LYS A 362 -18.09 -5.44 -4.44
C LYS A 362 -19.04 -4.54 -5.22
N ASP A 363 -19.87 -3.78 -4.53
CA ASP A 363 -20.84 -2.87 -5.16
C ASP A 363 -20.14 -1.65 -5.77
N GLN A 364 -19.10 -1.13 -5.09
CA GLN A 364 -18.26 -0.06 -5.63
C GLN A 364 -17.61 -0.48 -6.94
N LEU A 365 -16.99 -1.66 -6.98
CA LEU A 365 -16.34 -2.19 -8.19
C LEU A 365 -17.34 -2.50 -9.31
N LYS A 366 -18.55 -2.97 -8.98
CA LYS A 366 -19.60 -3.18 -9.98
C LYS A 366 -19.93 -1.88 -10.70
N ARG A 367 -20.18 -0.80 -9.95
CA ARG A 367 -20.46 0.52 -10.51
C ARG A 367 -19.30 1.05 -11.35
N VAL A 368 -18.07 0.94 -10.88
CA VAL A 368 -16.87 1.36 -11.64
C VAL A 368 -16.76 0.59 -12.95
N ASN A 369 -16.93 -0.73 -12.92
CA ASN A 369 -16.87 -1.55 -14.13
C ASN A 369 -17.98 -1.23 -15.13
N GLU A 370 -19.18 -0.85 -14.66
CA GLU A 370 -20.27 -0.37 -15.52
C GLU A 370 -19.93 0.95 -16.20
N LEU A 371 -19.33 1.90 -15.46
CA LEU A 371 -18.85 3.17 -16.00
C LEU A 371 -17.75 2.96 -17.04
N MET A 372 -16.78 2.08 -16.79
CA MET A 372 -15.72 1.77 -17.75
C MET A 372 -16.27 1.19 -19.06
N ARG A 373 -17.26 0.29 -18.99
CA ARG A 373 -17.93 -0.26 -20.19
C ARG A 373 -18.68 0.83 -20.95
N GLN A 374 -19.36 1.74 -20.25
CA GLN A 374 -20.08 2.84 -20.89
C GLN A 374 -19.15 3.72 -21.72
N TYR A 375 -17.94 3.95 -21.26
CA TYR A 375 -16.91 4.72 -21.97
C TYR A 375 -16.08 3.89 -22.96
N LYS A 376 -16.39 2.61 -23.17
CA LYS A 376 -15.62 1.69 -24.03
C LYS A 376 -14.13 1.62 -23.68
N LEU A 377 -13.82 1.67 -22.38
CA LEU A 377 -12.47 1.67 -21.83
C LEU A 377 -12.07 0.30 -21.23
N ALA A 378 -12.98 -0.67 -21.30
CA ALA A 378 -12.75 -2.06 -20.87
C ALA A 378 -13.31 -3.03 -21.92
#